data_9a2345cbefd9f575b65f2351ca4aef97
#
_entry.id   9a2345cbefd9f575b65f2351ca4aef97
#
_cell.length_a   1.000
_cell.length_b   1.000
_cell.length_c   1.000
_cell.angle_alpha   90.00
_cell.angle_beta   90.00
_cell.angle_gamma   90.00
#
_symmetry.space_group_name_H-M   'P 1'
#
loop_
_entity.id
_entity.type
_entity.pdbx_description
1 polymer ?
#
loop_
_entity_poly.entity_id
_entity_poly.type
_entity_poly.pdbx_seq_one_letter_code
_entity_poly.pdbx_strand_id
1 'polypeptide(L)'
;MKKALSVILFAAMILSLCAFNIGAAWDGATASASLAGEGTQDSPYIVETAEDLAFLAKSVNEGNTYEGKYIVQTADIDLGGKEWTPIGFQKINGAEVDAPFSGVYSGLGHKVTGLSITKTPTNHTGLFGYVMSGEVEAGIANLTVEGAITLNGISSSNIGIGGLVGAVAKDTSSFKASLAVINCTSNVTVTITGTTGEPRVGGFGGFAFNAKIENCVNNGNVQFDSNNQTRTAGLIGQTNRTHFIGCVNNGNVTVDMGTAGKAGRAAGIASVVTRGGVAGDEATATYTIFENCINNGAISGKNGNNMWVAGIAADFYVNATNWPGKDAKVKFINCLNTGAIKSETSNTANYPHAGGIAGYTQNGYTVFEFIGCVNNAEISSIGGKEVRAGGIVGSVYAASAEYKFDKCIAIGELKSSCFSLKNKADALATSTANADPAVLSAAVKAIEALIKDSTATIAGFDTSKGVPAPVVPETTEPAPETTEPAPETTEPSQSEPTGDSFVIFAVIAAVSLIGVAAVAKRREN
;
A
#
# COMPACT_ATOMS: atom_id res chain seq x y z
N MET A 1 -50.93 -27.68 -16.25
CA MET A 1 -50.84 -26.91 -15.00
C MET A 1 -49.76 -27.43 -14.02
N LYS A 2 -49.71 -28.72 -13.69
CA LYS A 2 -48.68 -29.24 -12.75
C LYS A 2 -47.23 -29.05 -13.23
N LYS A 3 -46.92 -29.20 -14.55
CA LYS A 3 -45.59 -28.99 -15.09
C LYS A 3 -45.17 -27.50 -15.11
N ALA A 4 -46.11 -26.57 -15.33
CA ALA A 4 -45.82 -25.13 -15.27
C ALA A 4 -45.54 -24.66 -13.83
N LEU A 5 -46.24 -25.25 -12.85
CA LEU A 5 -46.03 -24.95 -11.43
C LEU A 5 -44.64 -25.43 -10.95
N SER A 6 -44.17 -26.60 -11.43
CA SER A 6 -42.83 -27.13 -11.12
C SER A 6 -41.72 -26.26 -11.68
N VAL A 7 -41.86 -25.71 -12.91
CA VAL A 7 -40.87 -24.82 -13.53
C VAL A 7 -40.83 -23.48 -12.81
N ILE A 8 -41.96 -22.95 -12.38
CA ILE A 8 -42.04 -21.70 -11.61
C ILE A 8 -41.40 -21.88 -10.22
N LEU A 9 -41.64 -23.02 -9.54
CA LEU A 9 -40.99 -23.31 -8.27
C LEU A 9 -39.47 -23.48 -8.43
N PHE A 10 -39.03 -24.14 -9.51
CA PHE A 10 -37.57 -24.31 -9.77
C PHE A 10 -36.90 -22.98 -10.16
N ALA A 11 -37.57 -22.14 -10.94
CA ALA A 11 -37.11 -20.79 -11.26
C ALA A 11 -37.09 -19.88 -10.00
N ALA A 12 -38.09 -19.97 -9.14
CA ALA A 12 -38.11 -19.26 -7.85
C ALA A 12 -37.01 -19.75 -6.90
N MET A 13 -36.68 -21.05 -6.92
CA MET A 13 -35.62 -21.65 -6.12
C MET A 13 -34.22 -21.23 -6.67
N ILE A 14 -34.06 -21.16 -7.98
CA ILE A 14 -32.83 -20.62 -8.61
C ILE A 14 -32.69 -19.11 -8.35
N LEU A 15 -33.79 -18.33 -8.41
CA LEU A 15 -33.78 -16.93 -8.04
C LEU A 15 -33.48 -16.70 -6.55
N SER A 16 -33.90 -17.63 -5.67
CA SER A 16 -33.58 -17.55 -4.25
C SER A 16 -32.12 -17.97 -3.92
N LEU A 17 -31.50 -18.80 -4.78
CA LEU A 17 -30.07 -19.12 -4.69
C LEU A 17 -29.18 -18.07 -5.34
N CYS A 18 -29.75 -17.24 -6.24
CA CYS A 18 -29.14 -16.04 -6.80
C CYS A 18 -29.62 -14.77 -6.10
N ALA A 19 -30.28 -14.87 -4.94
CA ALA A 19 -30.36 -13.76 -4.04
C ALA A 19 -28.89 -13.43 -3.67
N PHE A 20 -28.32 -12.46 -4.42
CA PHE A 20 -27.24 -11.67 -3.86
C PHE A 20 -27.70 -11.37 -2.43
N ASN A 21 -27.03 -11.94 -1.46
CA ASN A 21 -27.06 -11.41 -0.11
C ASN A 21 -26.56 -9.97 -0.25
N ILE A 22 -27.48 -9.05 -0.52
CA ILE A 22 -27.31 -7.67 -0.12
C ILE A 22 -27.48 -7.78 1.40
N GLY A 23 -26.46 -8.32 2.06
CA GLY A 23 -26.33 -8.28 3.50
C GLY A 23 -26.57 -6.82 3.88
N ALA A 24 -27.30 -6.58 4.96
CA ALA A 24 -27.41 -5.20 5.45
C ALA A 24 -25.99 -4.64 5.54
N ALA A 25 -25.79 -3.43 4.99
CA ALA A 25 -24.47 -2.79 5.04
C ALA A 25 -24.00 -2.78 6.50
N TRP A 26 -22.72 -3.08 6.73
CA TRP A 26 -22.14 -3.09 8.08
C TRP A 26 -22.50 -1.80 8.84
N ASP A 27 -22.92 -1.95 10.08
CA ASP A 27 -23.42 -0.82 10.90
C ASP A 27 -22.30 0.08 11.48
N GLY A 28 -21.04 -0.35 11.36
CA GLY A 28 -19.87 0.33 11.90
C GLY A 28 -19.53 -0.03 13.35
N ALA A 29 -20.23 -0.98 13.95
CA ALA A 29 -20.07 -1.35 15.36
C ALA A 29 -20.13 -2.87 15.60
N THR A 30 -20.98 -3.60 14.89
CA THR A 30 -21.16 -5.04 15.09
C THR A 30 -19.89 -5.80 14.66
N ALA A 31 -19.46 -6.74 15.50
CA ALA A 31 -18.36 -7.65 15.24
C ALA A 31 -18.83 -9.10 15.42
N SER A 32 -18.26 -10.04 14.66
CA SER A 32 -18.45 -11.46 14.83
C SER A 32 -18.05 -11.90 16.26
N ALA A 33 -18.55 -13.05 16.70
CA ALA A 33 -18.18 -13.60 18.01
C ALA A 33 -16.80 -14.27 17.99
N SER A 34 -16.39 -14.80 16.84
CA SER A 34 -15.11 -15.48 16.62
C SER A 34 -14.84 -15.59 15.12
N LEU A 35 -13.61 -15.88 14.74
CA LEU A 35 -13.26 -16.27 13.38
C LEU A 35 -13.31 -17.79 13.24
N ALA A 36 -13.70 -18.29 12.07
CA ALA A 36 -13.58 -19.69 11.71
C ALA A 36 -12.11 -20.04 11.45
N GLY A 37 -11.73 -21.33 11.61
CA GLY A 37 -10.36 -21.81 11.46
C GLY A 37 -9.59 -21.91 12.77
N GLU A 38 -8.33 -22.32 12.69
CA GLU A 38 -7.45 -22.56 13.85
C GLU A 38 -6.26 -21.58 13.87
N GLY A 39 -6.10 -20.81 12.80
CA GLY A 39 -4.99 -19.88 12.62
C GLY A 39 -3.65 -20.57 12.36
N THR A 40 -3.67 -21.80 11.86
CA THR A 40 -2.49 -22.52 11.36
C THR A 40 -2.32 -22.31 9.85
N GLN A 41 -1.21 -22.75 9.26
CA GLN A 41 -1.01 -22.66 7.81
C GLN A 41 -2.04 -23.53 7.04
N ASP A 42 -2.41 -24.68 7.58
CA ASP A 42 -3.35 -25.63 6.95
C ASP A 42 -4.80 -25.28 7.24
N SER A 43 -5.08 -24.57 8.34
CA SER A 43 -6.39 -24.12 8.78
C SER A 43 -6.34 -22.66 9.26
N PRO A 44 -6.09 -21.69 8.36
CA PRO A 44 -6.00 -20.28 8.75
C PRO A 44 -7.33 -19.75 9.27
N TYR A 45 -7.29 -18.69 10.05
CA TYR A 45 -8.50 -17.94 10.38
C TYR A 45 -9.09 -17.31 9.13
N ILE A 46 -10.42 -17.33 9.03
CA ILE A 46 -11.16 -16.82 7.87
C ILE A 46 -11.80 -15.49 8.23
N VAL A 47 -11.63 -14.51 7.36
CA VAL A 47 -12.29 -13.21 7.37
C VAL A 47 -13.09 -13.10 6.07
N GLU A 48 -14.41 -13.12 6.16
CA GLU A 48 -15.33 -13.13 5.01
C GLU A 48 -16.24 -11.90 5.00
N THR A 49 -16.50 -11.30 6.15
CA THR A 49 -17.44 -10.19 6.34
C THR A 49 -16.79 -9.00 7.03
N ALA A 50 -17.47 -7.85 7.02
CA ALA A 50 -17.04 -6.67 7.76
C ALA A 50 -17.04 -6.89 9.28
N GLU A 51 -17.98 -7.72 9.76
CA GLU A 51 -18.09 -8.14 11.15
C GLU A 51 -16.89 -8.99 11.58
N ASP A 52 -16.38 -9.88 10.70
CA ASP A 52 -15.17 -10.68 10.96
C ASP A 52 -13.94 -9.78 11.02
N LEU A 53 -13.83 -8.84 10.10
CA LEU A 53 -12.72 -7.87 10.09
C LEU A 53 -12.79 -6.97 11.34
N ALA A 54 -13.99 -6.57 11.79
CA ALA A 54 -14.21 -5.83 13.02
C ALA A 54 -13.87 -6.66 14.26
N PHE A 55 -14.18 -7.98 14.25
CA PHE A 55 -13.74 -8.90 15.31
C PHE A 55 -12.22 -8.97 15.39
N LEU A 56 -11.53 -9.12 14.24
CA LEU A 56 -10.07 -9.12 14.21
C LEU A 56 -9.52 -7.82 14.81
N ALA A 57 -10.05 -6.66 14.41
CA ALA A 57 -9.63 -5.36 14.94
C ALA A 57 -9.83 -5.28 16.46
N LYS A 58 -11.00 -5.67 16.95
CA LYS A 58 -11.30 -5.71 18.38
C LYS A 58 -10.36 -6.63 19.14
N SER A 59 -10.20 -7.88 18.68
CA SER A 59 -9.37 -8.89 19.31
C SER A 59 -7.90 -8.46 19.41
N VAL A 60 -7.34 -7.88 18.32
CA VAL A 60 -5.98 -7.35 18.34
C VAL A 60 -5.87 -6.18 19.32
N ASN A 61 -6.81 -5.26 19.28
CA ASN A 61 -6.81 -4.08 20.15
C ASN A 61 -7.04 -4.41 21.65
N GLU A 62 -7.58 -5.57 21.95
CA GLU A 62 -7.69 -6.14 23.30
C GLU A 62 -6.42 -6.93 23.74
N GLY A 63 -5.38 -7.00 22.89
CA GLY A 63 -4.08 -7.57 23.20
C GLY A 63 -3.76 -8.94 22.60
N ASN A 64 -4.67 -9.51 21.79
CA ASN A 64 -4.36 -10.73 21.05
C ASN A 64 -3.60 -10.39 19.77
N THR A 65 -2.29 -10.48 19.78
CA THR A 65 -1.42 -10.04 18.67
C THR A 65 -1.45 -10.93 17.44
N TYR A 66 -2.01 -12.13 17.53
CA TYR A 66 -2.00 -13.16 16.46
C TYR A 66 -0.58 -13.58 16.03
N GLU A 67 0.43 -13.45 16.89
CA GLU A 67 1.79 -13.89 16.57
C GLU A 67 1.82 -15.38 16.20
N GLY A 68 2.46 -15.71 15.06
CA GLY A 68 2.51 -17.07 14.52
C GLY A 68 1.18 -17.59 13.99
N LYS A 69 0.16 -16.73 13.83
CA LYS A 69 -1.13 -17.08 13.25
C LYS A 69 -1.28 -16.60 11.82
N TYR A 70 -2.09 -17.31 11.05
CA TYR A 70 -2.38 -17.07 9.65
C TYR A 70 -3.86 -16.74 9.49
N ILE A 71 -4.14 -15.65 8.78
CA ILE A 71 -5.47 -15.13 8.52
C ILE A 71 -5.63 -14.96 7.00
N VAL A 72 -6.75 -15.39 6.45
CA VAL A 72 -7.09 -15.20 5.04
C VAL A 72 -8.42 -14.48 4.90
N GLN A 73 -8.48 -13.55 3.96
CA GLN A 73 -9.73 -12.93 3.53
C GLN A 73 -10.26 -13.70 2.34
N THR A 74 -11.50 -14.19 2.41
CA THR A 74 -12.09 -15.07 1.37
C THR A 74 -13.15 -14.40 0.52
N ALA A 75 -13.48 -13.14 0.80
CA ALA A 75 -14.43 -12.35 0.02
C ALA A 75 -14.04 -10.87 0.01
N ASP A 76 -14.59 -10.09 -0.94
CA ASP A 76 -14.54 -8.65 -0.89
C ASP A 76 -15.38 -8.14 0.28
N ILE A 77 -14.86 -7.18 1.05
CA ILE A 77 -15.48 -6.63 2.24
C ILE A 77 -15.82 -5.16 2.02
N ASP A 78 -17.07 -4.76 2.27
CA ASP A 78 -17.51 -3.37 2.25
C ASP A 78 -17.76 -2.86 3.68
N LEU A 79 -16.97 -1.86 4.09
CA LEU A 79 -17.13 -1.17 5.36
C LEU A 79 -18.22 -0.08 5.32
N GLY A 80 -18.87 0.11 4.18
CA GLY A 80 -20.02 1.01 4.03
C GLY A 80 -19.72 2.48 4.31
N GLY A 81 -18.47 2.92 4.28
CA GLY A 81 -18.07 4.29 4.65
C GLY A 81 -18.26 4.61 6.13
N LYS A 82 -18.40 3.60 6.97
CA LYS A 82 -18.49 3.78 8.43
C LYS A 82 -17.12 4.08 9.02
N GLU A 83 -17.11 4.79 10.16
CA GLU A 83 -15.89 5.09 10.89
C GLU A 83 -15.16 3.80 11.27
N TRP A 84 -13.92 3.65 10.82
CA TRP A 84 -13.12 2.47 11.06
C TRP A 84 -12.19 2.64 12.27
N THR A 85 -12.10 1.59 13.07
CA THR A 85 -11.08 1.47 14.13
C THR A 85 -9.92 0.65 13.60
N PRO A 86 -8.71 1.21 13.47
CA PRO A 86 -7.55 0.49 12.93
C PRO A 86 -7.21 -0.81 13.67
N ILE A 87 -6.76 -1.82 12.94
CA ILE A 87 -6.30 -3.09 13.51
C ILE A 87 -4.90 -2.87 14.11
N GLY A 88 -4.79 -3.03 15.42
CA GLY A 88 -3.55 -2.84 16.16
C GLY A 88 -3.21 -1.38 16.45
N PHE A 89 -2.56 -1.14 17.58
CA PHE A 89 -2.05 0.18 17.96
C PHE A 89 -0.73 0.12 18.71
N GLN A 90 0.06 1.17 18.58
CA GLN A 90 1.19 1.45 19.44
C GLN A 90 0.80 2.54 20.44
N LYS A 91 1.01 2.32 21.70
CA LYS A 91 0.75 3.36 22.68
C LYS A 91 1.88 4.39 22.69
N ILE A 92 1.61 5.53 22.13
CA ILE A 92 2.53 6.65 22.06
C ILE A 92 2.31 7.51 23.31
N ASN A 93 3.28 7.56 24.23
CA ASN A 93 3.28 8.39 25.46
C ASN A 93 2.53 7.84 26.70
N GLY A 94 2.51 6.55 26.97
CA GLY A 94 1.86 6.06 28.18
C GLY A 94 2.34 4.72 28.70
N ALA A 95 1.94 4.37 29.92
CA ALA A 95 2.34 3.17 30.63
C ALA A 95 1.55 1.90 30.24
N GLU A 96 0.88 1.90 29.11
CA GLU A 96 0.12 0.74 28.62
C GLU A 96 0.83 0.03 27.47
N VAL A 97 0.60 -1.24 27.36
CA VAL A 97 1.24 -2.15 26.41
C VAL A 97 0.77 -1.89 24.99
N ASP A 98 1.67 -1.95 24.02
CA ASP A 98 1.34 -1.97 22.59
C ASP A 98 0.48 -3.20 22.28
N ALA A 99 -0.45 -3.04 21.33
CA ALA A 99 -1.27 -4.12 20.80
C ALA A 99 -1.08 -4.18 19.27
N PRO A 100 0.09 -4.63 18.78
CA PRO A 100 0.33 -4.75 17.35
C PRO A 100 -0.40 -5.97 16.78
N PHE A 101 -0.70 -5.90 15.47
CA PHE A 101 -0.95 -7.10 14.71
C PHE A 101 0.40 -7.76 14.35
N SER A 102 0.60 -9.00 14.78
CA SER A 102 1.86 -9.74 14.59
C SER A 102 1.68 -11.06 13.83
N GLY A 103 0.51 -11.27 13.22
CA GLY A 103 0.22 -12.42 12.38
C GLY A 103 0.57 -12.21 10.91
N VAL A 104 0.21 -13.18 10.10
CA VAL A 104 0.23 -13.10 8.63
C VAL A 104 -1.21 -12.94 8.13
N TYR A 105 -1.50 -11.83 7.45
CA TYR A 105 -2.78 -11.57 6.82
C TYR A 105 -2.65 -11.63 5.30
N SER A 106 -3.40 -12.51 4.66
CA SER A 106 -3.50 -12.55 3.19
C SER A 106 -4.90 -12.16 2.73
N GLY A 107 -4.97 -11.11 1.90
CA GLY A 107 -6.20 -10.72 1.22
C GLY A 107 -6.62 -11.67 0.10
N LEU A 108 -5.77 -12.61 -0.31
CA LEU A 108 -5.99 -13.53 -1.45
C LEU A 108 -6.40 -12.83 -2.75
N GLY A 109 -6.05 -11.55 -2.92
CA GLY A 109 -6.46 -10.72 -4.06
C GLY A 109 -7.81 -10.02 -3.86
N HIS A 110 -8.50 -10.25 -2.75
CA HIS A 110 -9.72 -9.54 -2.38
C HIS A 110 -9.45 -8.11 -1.93
N LYS A 111 -10.52 -7.34 -1.80
CA LYS A 111 -10.44 -5.94 -1.40
C LYS A 111 -11.30 -5.63 -0.17
N VAL A 112 -10.90 -4.59 0.54
CA VAL A 112 -11.68 -3.89 1.55
C VAL A 112 -12.06 -2.54 0.99
N THR A 113 -13.35 -2.26 0.85
CA THR A 113 -13.90 -1.01 0.31
C THR A 113 -14.59 -0.18 1.39
N GLY A 114 -14.87 1.08 1.11
CA GLY A 114 -15.59 1.94 2.03
C GLY A 114 -14.83 2.27 3.32
N LEU A 115 -13.49 2.14 3.33
CA LEU A 115 -12.69 2.60 4.48
C LEU A 115 -12.94 4.09 4.71
N SER A 116 -13.32 4.46 5.94
CA SER A 116 -13.53 5.84 6.35
C SER A 116 -12.92 6.08 7.72
N ILE A 117 -11.99 7.05 7.82
CA ILE A 117 -11.41 7.49 9.09
C ILE A 117 -11.46 9.01 9.11
N THR A 118 -12.24 9.57 10.04
CA THR A 118 -12.50 11.00 10.16
C THR A 118 -12.15 11.57 11.54
N LYS A 119 -12.04 10.70 12.55
CA LYS A 119 -11.70 11.11 13.91
C LYS A 119 -10.21 11.39 14.03
N THR A 120 -9.86 12.49 14.69
CA THR A 120 -8.44 12.83 14.95
C THR A 120 -7.76 11.69 15.70
N PRO A 121 -6.70 11.08 15.12
CA PRO A 121 -6.08 9.91 15.70
C PRO A 121 -5.14 10.27 16.85
N THR A 122 -5.09 9.41 17.84
CA THR A 122 -4.08 9.42 18.91
C THR A 122 -2.97 8.40 18.67
N ASN A 123 -3.17 7.48 17.72
CA ASN A 123 -2.27 6.39 17.37
C ASN A 123 -2.05 6.29 15.85
N HIS A 124 -1.24 5.33 15.44
CA HIS A 124 -1.08 4.98 14.03
C HIS A 124 -2.41 4.62 13.39
N THR A 125 -2.60 5.02 12.13
CA THR A 125 -3.91 5.06 11.48
C THR A 125 -3.84 4.52 10.05
N GLY A 126 -4.77 3.63 9.73
CA GLY A 126 -4.95 2.97 8.44
C GLY A 126 -5.99 1.86 8.57
N LEU A 127 -6.10 0.96 7.58
CA LEU A 127 -6.85 -0.28 7.81
C LEU A 127 -6.21 -1.06 8.96
N PHE A 128 -4.87 -1.23 8.91
CA PHE A 128 -4.05 -1.64 10.05
C PHE A 128 -3.40 -0.40 10.67
N GLY A 129 -3.53 -0.24 11.99
CA GLY A 129 -2.86 0.84 12.71
C GLY A 129 -1.39 0.52 12.92
N TYR A 130 -1.09 -0.62 13.52
CA TYR A 130 0.26 -1.04 13.84
C TYR A 130 0.50 -2.52 13.55
N VAL A 131 1.48 -2.80 12.72
CA VAL A 131 1.93 -4.15 12.37
C VAL A 131 3.37 -4.32 12.81
N MET A 132 3.67 -5.36 13.58
CA MET A 132 5.00 -5.62 14.12
C MET A 132 5.32 -7.12 14.11
N SER A 133 6.53 -7.50 13.71
CA SER A 133 7.00 -8.86 13.90
C SER A 133 7.58 -9.05 15.31
N GLY A 134 7.25 -10.17 15.93
CA GLY A 134 7.88 -10.63 17.18
C GLY A 134 9.02 -11.62 16.93
N GLU A 135 8.94 -12.81 17.52
CA GLU A 135 9.92 -13.89 17.30
C GLU A 135 9.78 -14.55 15.92
N VAL A 136 8.60 -14.46 15.29
CA VAL A 136 8.31 -15.00 13.96
C VAL A 136 8.00 -13.90 12.97
N GLU A 137 8.14 -14.21 11.70
CA GLU A 137 7.80 -13.30 10.60
C GLU A 137 6.30 -12.95 10.63
N ALA A 138 6.00 -11.68 10.38
CA ALA A 138 4.65 -11.14 10.28
C ALA A 138 4.48 -10.37 8.98
N GLY A 139 3.23 -10.06 8.61
CA GLY A 139 3.01 -9.19 7.46
C GLY A 139 1.62 -9.25 6.86
N ILE A 140 1.49 -8.51 5.75
CA ILE A 140 0.24 -8.37 4.99
C ILE A 140 0.55 -8.66 3.52
N ALA A 141 -0.31 -9.44 2.86
CA ALA A 141 -0.14 -9.74 1.44
C ALA A 141 -1.44 -9.74 0.65
N ASN A 142 -1.34 -9.47 -0.65
CA ASN A 142 -2.39 -9.64 -1.66
C ASN A 142 -3.73 -8.97 -1.28
N LEU A 143 -3.66 -7.73 -0.78
CA LEU A 143 -4.82 -6.97 -0.29
C LEU A 143 -4.94 -5.63 -1.01
N THR A 144 -6.15 -5.30 -1.45
CA THR A 144 -6.49 -3.95 -1.93
C THR A 144 -7.38 -3.24 -0.91
N VAL A 145 -7.07 -1.97 -0.61
CA VAL A 145 -7.88 -1.13 0.28
C VAL A 145 -8.36 0.11 -0.48
N GLU A 146 -9.67 0.41 -0.37
CA GLU A 146 -10.31 1.54 -1.04
C GLU A 146 -11.10 2.40 -0.03
N GLY A 147 -11.03 3.72 -0.17
CA GLY A 147 -11.78 4.63 0.71
C GLY A 147 -11.12 5.98 0.90
N ALA A 148 -11.33 6.58 2.08
CA ALA A 148 -10.78 7.89 2.40
C ALA A 148 -10.38 8.02 3.88
N ILE A 149 -9.29 8.75 4.11
CA ILE A 149 -8.88 9.23 5.43
C ILE A 149 -8.91 10.75 5.36
N THR A 150 -9.81 11.39 6.13
CA THR A 150 -9.99 12.84 6.13
C THR A 150 -9.87 13.36 7.55
N LEU A 151 -8.75 14.02 7.87
CA LEU A 151 -8.40 14.42 9.22
C LEU A 151 -8.15 15.92 9.32
N ASN A 152 -8.49 16.50 10.48
CA ASN A 152 -8.23 17.90 10.76
C ASN A 152 -7.65 18.08 12.18
N GLY A 153 -6.73 19.04 12.32
CA GLY A 153 -6.24 19.47 13.63
C GLY A 153 -5.34 18.47 14.34
N ILE A 154 -4.55 17.67 13.64
CA ILE A 154 -3.63 16.73 14.26
C ILE A 154 -2.56 17.47 15.04
N SER A 155 -2.50 17.24 16.35
CA SER A 155 -1.46 17.79 17.24
C SER A 155 -0.41 16.76 17.62
N SER A 156 -0.67 15.47 17.44
CA SER A 156 0.26 14.39 17.77
C SER A 156 1.45 14.37 16.82
N SER A 157 2.63 14.18 17.39
CA SER A 157 3.85 13.86 16.64
C SER A 157 4.12 12.36 16.73
N ASN A 158 4.90 11.84 15.78
CA ASN A 158 5.28 10.42 15.71
C ASN A 158 4.15 9.42 15.47
N ILE A 159 2.98 9.87 15.01
CA ILE A 159 1.95 8.97 14.49
C ILE A 159 2.14 8.75 12.99
N GLY A 160 1.90 7.53 12.54
CA GLY A 160 1.87 7.17 11.13
C GLY A 160 0.44 7.11 10.63
N ILE A 161 0.22 7.64 9.42
CA ILE A 161 -1.08 7.64 8.75
C ILE A 161 -0.89 7.14 7.33
N GLY A 162 -1.65 6.11 6.96
CA GLY A 162 -1.63 5.56 5.61
C GLY A 162 -2.87 4.72 5.30
N GLY A 163 -3.21 4.56 4.03
CA GLY A 163 -4.42 3.86 3.61
C GLY A 163 -4.45 2.40 4.05
N LEU A 164 -3.36 1.68 3.83
CA LEU A 164 -3.24 0.28 4.26
C LEU A 164 -2.78 0.19 5.72
N VAL A 165 -1.69 0.90 6.07
CA VAL A 165 -1.06 0.72 7.39
C VAL A 165 -0.54 2.04 7.97
N GLY A 166 -0.81 2.29 9.25
CA GLY A 166 -0.24 3.43 9.97
C GLY A 166 1.27 3.26 10.19
N ALA A 167 1.68 2.11 10.72
CA ALA A 167 3.09 1.78 10.90
C ALA A 167 3.38 0.29 10.71
N VAL A 168 4.44 0.04 9.95
CA VAL A 168 5.09 -1.28 9.81
C VAL A 168 6.44 -1.15 10.49
N ALA A 169 6.58 -1.78 11.64
CA ALA A 169 7.79 -1.67 12.43
C ALA A 169 8.21 -3.02 13.00
N LYS A 170 9.49 -3.30 12.94
CA LYS A 170 10.11 -4.40 13.68
C LYS A 170 10.48 -3.90 15.07
N ASP A 171 10.34 -4.75 16.07
CA ASP A 171 10.87 -4.45 17.40
C ASP A 171 12.35 -4.09 17.28
N THR A 172 12.72 -2.96 17.89
CA THR A 172 14.10 -2.46 17.85
C THR A 172 15.04 -3.28 18.71
N SER A 173 14.53 -4.16 19.58
CA SER A 173 15.32 -4.96 20.52
C SER A 173 15.73 -6.33 20.00
N SER A 174 15.02 -6.88 18.98
CA SER A 174 15.37 -8.17 18.41
C SER A 174 15.31 -8.15 16.88
N PHE A 175 16.42 -8.46 16.22
CA PHE A 175 16.51 -8.58 14.75
C PHE A 175 16.14 -9.99 14.25
N LYS A 176 15.35 -10.75 15.01
CA LYS A 176 15.16 -12.17 14.76
C LYS A 176 14.19 -12.50 13.64
N ALA A 177 13.14 -11.72 13.48
CA ALA A 177 12.12 -11.98 12.46
C ALA A 177 11.97 -10.84 11.46
N SER A 178 11.59 -11.16 10.22
CA SER A 178 11.33 -10.20 9.17
C SER A 178 9.86 -9.72 9.22
N LEU A 179 9.62 -8.58 8.61
CA LEU A 179 8.30 -8.00 8.45
C LEU A 179 8.12 -7.66 6.98
N ALA A 180 7.05 -8.16 6.37
CA ALA A 180 6.84 -8.02 4.94
C ALA A 180 5.45 -7.48 4.60
N VAL A 181 5.38 -6.60 3.59
CA VAL A 181 4.12 -6.22 2.95
C VAL A 181 4.28 -6.46 1.45
N ILE A 182 3.45 -7.33 0.87
CA ILE A 182 3.67 -7.89 -0.47
C ILE A 182 2.39 -7.81 -1.30
N ASN A 183 2.50 -7.35 -2.56
CA ASN A 183 1.38 -7.31 -3.53
C ASN A 183 0.13 -6.58 -2.98
N CYS A 184 0.32 -5.48 -2.25
CA CYS A 184 -0.80 -4.74 -1.67
C CYS A 184 -1.05 -3.42 -2.42
N THR A 185 -2.32 -3.02 -2.52
CA THR A 185 -2.72 -1.78 -3.20
C THR A 185 -3.53 -0.89 -2.26
N SER A 186 -3.17 0.39 -2.21
CA SER A 186 -3.96 1.44 -1.56
C SER A 186 -4.61 2.33 -2.62
N ASN A 187 -5.94 2.32 -2.68
CA ASN A 187 -6.78 3.25 -3.44
C ASN A 187 -7.42 4.27 -2.49
N VAL A 188 -6.77 4.54 -1.36
CA VAL A 188 -7.29 5.43 -0.31
C VAL A 188 -6.82 6.86 -0.55
N THR A 189 -7.76 7.80 -0.66
CA THR A 189 -7.44 9.24 -0.64
C THR A 189 -7.15 9.68 0.78
N VAL A 190 -6.01 10.34 1.00
CA VAL A 190 -5.62 10.88 2.31
C VAL A 190 -5.61 12.40 2.25
N THR A 191 -6.49 13.03 3.03
CA THR A 191 -6.59 14.50 3.14
C THR A 191 -6.43 14.92 4.59
N ILE A 192 -5.42 15.73 4.88
CA ILE A 192 -5.11 16.19 6.23
C ILE A 192 -4.90 17.69 6.21
N THR A 193 -5.60 18.40 7.11
CA THR A 193 -5.55 19.86 7.21
C THR A 193 -5.36 20.31 8.66
N GLY A 194 -4.92 21.58 8.87
CA GLY A 194 -4.86 22.20 10.18
C GLY A 194 -3.90 21.55 11.18
N THR A 195 -2.87 20.86 10.69
CA THR A 195 -1.95 20.10 11.52
C THR A 195 -0.94 20.98 12.23
N THR A 196 -0.75 20.74 13.54
CA THR A 196 0.27 21.38 14.39
C THR A 196 1.32 20.39 14.90
N GLY A 197 1.05 19.09 14.84
CA GLY A 197 1.99 18.01 15.11
C GLY A 197 2.89 17.68 13.93
N GLU A 198 3.63 16.60 14.04
CA GLU A 198 4.54 16.07 12.99
C GLU A 198 4.17 14.62 12.63
N PRO A 199 2.98 14.34 12.10
CA PRO A 199 2.65 12.99 11.65
C PRO A 199 3.50 12.59 10.44
N ARG A 200 3.61 11.29 10.21
CA ARG A 200 4.19 10.70 9.00
C ARG A 200 3.06 10.20 8.15
N VAL A 201 2.96 10.73 6.95
CA VAL A 201 1.78 10.52 6.09
C VAL A 201 2.20 9.87 4.78
N GLY A 202 1.57 8.76 4.47
CA GLY A 202 1.67 8.14 3.16
C GLY A 202 0.30 7.78 2.62
N GLY A 203 0.15 7.69 1.33
CA GLY A 203 -1.07 7.14 0.73
C GLY A 203 -1.23 5.66 1.04
N PHE A 204 -0.11 4.95 1.20
CA PHE A 204 -0.04 3.54 1.53
C PHE A 204 0.25 3.32 3.02
N GLY A 205 1.30 3.96 3.58
CA GLY A 205 1.68 3.79 4.97
C GLY A 205 2.42 4.98 5.57
N GLY A 206 2.31 5.16 6.90
CA GLY A 206 2.98 6.25 7.61
C GLY A 206 4.45 5.96 7.89
N PHE A 207 4.73 4.81 8.48
CA PHE A 207 6.08 4.33 8.81
C PHE A 207 6.37 2.96 8.20
N ALA A 208 7.66 2.74 7.84
CA ALA A 208 8.20 1.41 7.54
C ALA A 208 9.62 1.28 8.06
N PHE A 209 9.84 0.43 9.07
CA PHE A 209 11.13 0.21 9.70
C PHE A 209 11.52 -1.26 9.65
N ASN A 210 12.75 -1.56 9.19
CA ASN A 210 13.27 -2.91 9.06
C ASN A 210 12.32 -3.88 8.31
N ALA A 211 11.68 -3.37 7.26
CA ALA A 211 10.64 -4.07 6.55
C ALA A 211 11.05 -4.33 5.10
N LYS A 212 10.39 -5.31 4.49
CA LYS A 212 10.36 -5.55 3.05
C LYS A 212 9.00 -5.11 2.52
N ILE A 213 8.99 -4.16 1.60
CA ILE A 213 7.79 -3.67 0.91
C ILE A 213 7.95 -4.04 -0.56
N GLU A 214 7.17 -5.02 -1.03
CA GLU A 214 7.36 -5.60 -2.38
C GLU A 214 6.08 -5.53 -3.20
N ASN A 215 6.18 -4.99 -4.43
CA ASN A 215 5.08 -4.83 -5.37
C ASN A 215 3.85 -4.14 -4.78
N CYS A 216 4.09 -3.13 -3.96
CA CYS A 216 3.03 -2.36 -3.34
C CYS A 216 2.73 -1.09 -4.14
N VAL A 217 1.44 -0.79 -4.30
CA VAL A 217 0.95 0.31 -5.14
C VAL A 217 0.13 1.30 -4.33
N ASN A 218 0.40 2.59 -4.52
CA ASN A 218 -0.50 3.65 -4.11
C ASN A 218 -1.14 4.30 -5.34
N ASN A 219 -2.46 4.29 -5.40
CA ASN A 219 -3.25 4.99 -6.41
C ASN A 219 -4.00 6.21 -5.84
N GLY A 220 -4.11 6.29 -4.51
CA GLY A 220 -4.80 7.37 -3.83
C GLY A 220 -3.99 8.67 -3.80
N ASN A 221 -4.65 9.80 -3.93
CA ASN A 221 -4.00 11.10 -3.75
C ASN A 221 -3.73 11.40 -2.27
N VAL A 222 -2.64 12.12 -2.01
CA VAL A 222 -2.28 12.58 -0.67
C VAL A 222 -2.22 14.11 -0.67
N GLN A 223 -3.08 14.73 0.13
CA GLN A 223 -3.04 16.16 0.40
C GLN A 223 -2.73 16.39 1.88
N PHE A 224 -1.73 17.19 2.17
CA PHE A 224 -1.33 17.49 3.54
C PHE A 224 -1.01 18.97 3.71
N ASP A 225 -1.89 19.66 4.45
CA ASP A 225 -1.71 21.07 4.82
C ASP A 225 -1.28 21.16 6.28
N SER A 226 -0.15 21.79 6.55
CA SER A 226 0.48 21.80 7.86
C SER A 226 1.13 23.13 8.22
N ASN A 227 1.10 23.46 9.49
CA ASN A 227 1.90 24.53 10.08
C ASN A 227 3.15 24.02 10.82
N ASN A 228 3.53 22.76 10.65
CA ASN A 228 4.73 22.16 11.23
C ASN A 228 5.48 21.33 10.19
N GLN A 229 6.61 20.72 10.57
CA GLN A 229 7.37 19.88 9.66
C GLN A 229 6.52 18.74 9.09
N THR A 230 6.71 18.45 7.81
CA THR A 230 5.99 17.36 7.16
C THR A 230 6.92 16.22 6.76
N ARG A 231 6.35 15.02 6.66
CA ARG A 231 6.96 13.83 6.08
C ARG A 231 5.87 13.09 5.32
N THR A 232 5.69 13.50 4.06
CA THR A 232 4.53 13.10 3.26
C THR A 232 4.99 12.42 1.97
N ALA A 233 4.42 11.26 1.66
CA ALA A 233 4.72 10.55 0.42
C ALA A 233 3.50 9.85 -0.17
N GLY A 234 3.62 9.40 -1.42
CA GLY A 234 2.65 8.51 -2.03
C GLY A 234 2.62 7.15 -1.33
N LEU A 235 3.78 6.52 -1.08
CA LEU A 235 3.80 5.27 -0.34
C LEU A 235 4.04 5.49 1.16
N ILE A 236 5.25 5.85 1.59
CA ILE A 236 5.67 5.80 3.00
C ILE A 236 6.18 7.16 3.48
N GLY A 237 5.56 7.70 4.53
CA GLY A 237 5.92 9.00 5.11
C GLY A 237 7.35 9.03 5.68
N GLN A 238 7.75 7.99 6.40
CA GLN A 238 9.13 7.85 6.92
C GLN A 238 9.57 6.40 6.92
N THR A 239 10.82 6.17 6.54
CA THR A 239 11.40 4.82 6.50
C THR A 239 12.79 4.75 7.13
N ASN A 240 13.15 3.53 7.54
CA ASN A 240 14.48 3.20 8.04
C ASN A 240 14.80 1.73 7.73
N ARG A 241 15.95 1.46 7.11
CA ARG A 241 16.40 0.08 6.79
C ARG A 241 15.35 -0.78 6.07
N THR A 242 14.60 -0.19 5.18
CA THR A 242 13.53 -0.86 4.44
C THR A 242 13.99 -1.16 3.01
N HIS A 243 13.64 -2.32 2.50
CA HIS A 243 13.84 -2.69 1.12
C HIS A 243 12.52 -2.55 0.36
N PHE A 244 12.46 -1.57 -0.53
CA PHE A 244 11.35 -1.35 -1.46
C PHE A 244 11.68 -2.02 -2.78
N ILE A 245 10.84 -2.94 -3.24
CA ILE A 245 11.04 -3.69 -4.50
C ILE A 245 9.78 -3.56 -5.34
N GLY A 246 9.88 -3.07 -6.57
CA GLY A 246 8.76 -3.00 -7.49
C GLY A 246 7.59 -2.13 -7.02
N CYS A 247 7.85 -1.15 -6.13
CA CYS A 247 6.79 -0.32 -5.57
C CYS A 247 6.43 0.84 -6.50
N VAL A 248 5.13 1.15 -6.60
CA VAL A 248 4.61 2.16 -7.53
C VAL A 248 3.75 3.19 -6.83
N ASN A 249 4.01 4.47 -7.07
CA ASN A 249 3.10 5.55 -6.74
C ASN A 249 2.46 6.13 -8.00
N ASN A 250 1.14 6.03 -8.09
CA ASN A 250 0.33 6.65 -9.14
C ASN A 250 -0.44 7.88 -8.64
N GLY A 251 -0.61 8.01 -7.31
CA GLY A 251 -1.33 9.11 -6.69
C GLY A 251 -0.52 10.40 -6.66
N ASN A 252 -1.18 11.53 -6.79
CA ASN A 252 -0.56 12.83 -6.60
C ASN A 252 -0.31 13.11 -5.12
N VAL A 253 0.83 13.77 -4.82
CA VAL A 253 1.17 14.22 -3.46
C VAL A 253 1.28 15.74 -3.45
N THR A 254 0.46 16.38 -2.63
CA THR A 254 0.46 17.84 -2.46
C THR A 254 0.70 18.22 -1.01
N VAL A 255 1.71 19.04 -0.75
CA VAL A 255 2.05 19.55 0.58
C VAL A 255 2.01 21.07 0.57
N ASP A 256 1.22 21.66 1.48
CA ASP A 256 1.23 23.09 1.74
C ASP A 256 1.64 23.36 3.21
N MET A 257 2.74 24.11 3.37
CA MET A 257 3.30 24.42 4.68
C MET A 257 2.70 25.69 5.31
N GLY A 258 1.72 26.32 4.64
CA GLY A 258 1.12 27.56 5.13
C GLY A 258 2.15 28.66 5.36
N THR A 259 2.13 29.27 6.55
CA THR A 259 3.03 30.39 6.91
C THR A 259 4.02 30.05 8.03
N ALA A 260 4.07 28.81 8.48
CA ALA A 260 4.75 28.44 9.73
C ALA A 260 6.27 28.47 9.69
N GLY A 261 6.88 28.65 8.53
CA GLY A 261 8.34 28.70 8.40
C GLY A 261 9.06 27.41 8.81
N LYS A 262 8.47 26.25 8.56
CA LYS A 262 9.03 24.93 8.86
C LYS A 262 9.45 24.20 7.58
N ALA A 263 10.19 23.12 7.74
CA ALA A 263 10.64 22.30 6.62
C ALA A 263 9.54 21.40 6.09
N GLY A 264 9.30 21.40 4.78
CA GLY A 264 8.36 20.55 4.08
C GLY A 264 9.05 19.45 3.29
N ARG A 265 8.45 18.27 3.25
CA ARG A 265 8.95 17.11 2.51
C ARG A 265 7.83 16.39 1.78
N ALA A 266 8.04 16.15 0.48
CA ALA A 266 7.09 15.42 -0.35
C ALA A 266 7.82 14.47 -1.30
N ALA A 267 7.36 13.22 -1.40
CA ALA A 267 7.95 12.24 -2.31
C ALA A 267 6.91 11.27 -2.90
N GLY A 268 7.29 10.58 -3.99
CA GLY A 268 6.45 9.50 -4.53
C GLY A 268 6.51 8.23 -3.67
N ILE A 269 7.70 7.76 -3.31
CA ILE A 269 7.86 6.48 -2.60
C ILE A 269 8.14 6.69 -1.12
N ALA A 270 9.17 7.43 -0.71
CA ALA A 270 9.45 7.66 0.70
C ALA A 270 9.82 9.13 0.97
N SER A 271 9.15 9.77 1.92
CA SER A 271 9.44 11.17 2.18
C SER A 271 10.75 11.36 2.92
N VAL A 272 10.94 10.67 4.04
CA VAL A 272 12.17 10.76 4.83
C VAL A 272 12.78 9.37 5.00
N VAL A 273 14.04 9.26 4.60
CA VAL A 273 14.87 8.09 4.85
C VAL A 273 15.74 8.39 6.07
N THR A 274 15.46 7.74 7.19
CA THR A 274 16.26 7.92 8.40
C THR A 274 17.35 6.86 8.50
N ARG A 275 18.44 7.23 9.14
CA ARG A 275 19.42 6.28 9.63
C ARG A 275 19.08 5.94 11.07
N GLY A 276 18.83 4.70 11.33
CA GLY A 276 18.68 4.19 12.68
C GLY A 276 19.22 2.77 12.76
N GLY A 277 19.69 2.38 13.91
CA GLY A 277 20.12 1.04 14.20
C GLY A 277 20.16 0.87 15.72
N VAL A 278 20.19 -0.36 16.18
CA VAL A 278 20.39 -0.65 17.60
C VAL A 278 21.89 -0.59 17.90
N ALA A 279 22.25 0.02 19.02
CA ALA A 279 23.63 -0.01 19.49
C ALA A 279 24.05 -1.47 19.70
N GLY A 280 25.17 -1.89 19.09
CA GLY A 280 25.71 -3.25 19.22
C GLY A 280 25.57 -4.14 17.96
N ASP A 281 24.79 -3.76 16.97
CA ASP A 281 24.69 -4.50 15.70
C ASP A 281 25.78 -4.05 14.72
N GLU A 282 26.94 -4.65 14.82
CA GLU A 282 28.10 -4.35 13.97
C GLU A 282 28.12 -5.16 12.65
N ALA A 283 27.31 -6.21 12.56
CA ALA A 283 27.41 -7.21 11.50
C ALA A 283 26.57 -6.90 10.26
N THR A 284 25.54 -6.07 10.35
CA THR A 284 24.66 -5.78 9.21
C THR A 284 24.76 -4.31 8.78
N ALA A 285 25.38 -4.09 7.63
CA ALA A 285 25.33 -2.80 6.95
C ALA A 285 23.87 -2.36 6.76
N THR A 286 23.51 -1.24 7.35
CA THR A 286 22.13 -0.74 7.34
C THR A 286 21.84 -0.02 6.05
N TYR A 287 21.19 -0.70 5.12
CA TYR A 287 20.79 -0.13 3.84
C TYR A 287 19.29 0.12 3.81
N THR A 288 18.91 1.28 3.30
CA THR A 288 17.60 1.44 2.66
C THR A 288 17.82 1.29 1.16
N ILE A 289 17.04 0.42 0.52
CA ILE A 289 17.16 0.11 -0.89
C ILE A 289 15.83 0.40 -1.57
N PHE A 290 15.91 1.12 -2.68
CA PHE A 290 14.80 1.31 -3.62
C PHE A 290 15.18 0.60 -4.91
N GLU A 291 14.50 -0.48 -5.23
CA GLU A 291 14.77 -1.32 -6.39
C GLU A 291 13.52 -1.41 -7.26
N ASN A 292 13.66 -1.07 -8.55
CA ASN A 292 12.57 -1.09 -9.53
C ASN A 292 11.35 -0.26 -9.10
N CYS A 293 11.56 0.84 -8.35
CA CYS A 293 10.47 1.67 -7.85
C CYS A 293 10.08 2.75 -8.86
N ILE A 294 8.77 3.00 -9.01
CA ILE A 294 8.23 3.94 -10.00
C ILE A 294 7.37 5.01 -9.34
N ASN A 295 7.60 6.27 -9.66
CA ASN A 295 6.67 7.35 -9.39
C ASN A 295 6.06 7.88 -10.68
N ASN A 296 4.74 7.75 -10.81
CA ASN A 296 3.94 8.30 -11.91
C ASN A 296 3.13 9.53 -11.48
N GLY A 297 2.87 9.68 -10.17
CA GLY A 297 2.10 10.80 -9.62
C GLY A 297 2.88 12.11 -9.61
N ALA A 298 2.20 13.21 -9.80
CA ALA A 298 2.78 14.54 -9.62
C ALA A 298 3.05 14.82 -8.13
N ILE A 299 4.25 15.27 -7.80
CA ILE A 299 4.66 15.57 -6.42
C ILE A 299 4.93 17.06 -6.30
N SER A 300 4.19 17.73 -5.42
CA SER A 300 4.32 19.17 -5.23
C SER A 300 4.38 19.54 -3.75
N GLY A 301 5.24 20.52 -3.45
CA GLY A 301 5.34 21.10 -2.13
C GLY A 301 5.57 22.61 -2.19
N LYS A 302 4.88 23.36 -1.34
CA LYS A 302 4.99 24.82 -1.31
C LYS A 302 5.05 25.40 0.10
N ASN A 303 5.53 26.62 0.20
CA ASN A 303 5.57 27.46 1.40
C ASN A 303 6.45 26.97 2.55
N GLY A 304 7.24 25.89 2.38
CA GLY A 304 8.21 25.46 3.39
C GLY A 304 9.43 26.39 3.47
N ASN A 305 10.05 26.51 4.65
CA ASN A 305 11.35 27.19 4.80
C ASN A 305 12.43 26.50 3.96
N ASN A 306 12.49 25.17 4.06
CA ASN A 306 13.17 24.32 3.10
C ASN A 306 12.12 23.34 2.58
N MET A 307 11.94 23.28 1.29
CA MET A 307 10.99 22.39 0.67
C MET A 307 11.75 21.34 -0.14
N TRP A 308 11.74 20.10 0.32
CA TRP A 308 12.42 18.97 -0.32
C TRP A 308 11.41 18.09 -1.02
N VAL A 309 11.49 18.03 -2.34
CA VAL A 309 10.52 17.30 -3.18
C VAL A 309 11.24 16.36 -4.12
N ALA A 310 10.75 15.12 -4.24
CA ALA A 310 11.36 14.13 -5.13
C ALA A 310 10.37 13.10 -5.68
N GLY A 311 10.76 12.47 -6.80
CA GLY A 311 10.00 11.36 -7.36
C GLY A 311 10.06 10.11 -6.46
N ILE A 312 11.24 9.75 -5.94
CA ILE A 312 11.40 8.54 -5.13
C ILE A 312 11.60 8.87 -3.66
N ALA A 313 12.65 9.62 -3.27
CA ALA A 313 12.90 9.92 -1.86
C ALA A 313 13.31 11.38 -1.63
N ALA A 314 12.62 12.10 -0.71
CA ALA A 314 12.79 13.55 -0.59
C ALA A 314 13.94 13.97 0.30
N ASP A 315 14.12 13.38 1.47
CA ASP A 315 15.10 13.80 2.48
C ASP A 315 15.77 12.61 3.16
N PHE A 316 17.07 12.76 3.44
CA PHE A 316 17.90 11.71 4.08
C PHE A 316 18.41 12.23 5.41
N TYR A 317 17.65 11.96 6.46
CA TYR A 317 17.91 12.51 7.78
C TYR A 317 18.69 11.53 8.68
N VAL A 318 19.78 12.02 9.25
CA VAL A 318 20.57 11.29 10.26
C VAL A 318 20.56 12.07 11.56
N ASN A 319 20.13 11.42 12.64
CA ASN A 319 20.42 11.93 13.97
C ASN A 319 21.87 11.57 14.33
N ALA A 320 22.79 12.51 14.10
CA ALA A 320 24.23 12.29 14.29
C ALA A 320 24.62 11.93 15.75
N THR A 321 23.77 12.26 16.73
CA THR A 321 24.05 12.03 18.16
C THR A 321 24.02 10.55 18.53
N ASN A 322 23.25 9.74 17.84
CA ASN A 322 23.02 8.35 18.23
C ASN A 322 23.90 7.33 17.46
N TRP A 323 24.70 7.77 16.47
CA TRP A 323 25.42 6.86 15.61
C TRP A 323 26.75 7.38 15.09
N PRO A 324 27.73 7.60 15.93
CA PRO A 324 29.06 8.01 15.47
C PRO A 324 29.76 6.85 14.74
N GLY A 325 30.23 7.10 13.50
CA GLY A 325 31.27 6.28 12.86
C GLY A 325 30.80 5.04 12.09
N LYS A 326 29.49 4.81 11.83
CA LYS A 326 29.02 3.63 11.08
C LYS A 326 28.57 3.96 9.67
N ASP A 327 28.79 3.00 8.76
CA ASP A 327 28.41 3.12 7.36
C ASP A 327 26.89 3.13 7.19
N ALA A 328 26.37 4.24 6.67
CA ALA A 328 24.97 4.32 6.25
C ALA A 328 24.92 4.49 4.73
N LYS A 329 24.22 3.60 4.06
CA LYS A 329 24.13 3.58 2.60
C LYS A 329 22.69 3.62 2.16
N VAL A 330 22.45 4.30 1.05
CA VAL A 330 21.17 4.27 0.34
C VAL A 330 21.44 3.91 -1.10
N LYS A 331 20.64 2.98 -1.63
CA LYS A 331 20.73 2.53 -3.01
C LYS A 331 19.43 2.77 -3.75
N PHE A 332 19.55 3.28 -4.96
CA PHE A 332 18.50 3.41 -5.94
C PHE A 332 18.90 2.60 -7.16
N ILE A 333 18.15 1.55 -7.45
CA ILE A 333 18.44 0.62 -8.55
C ILE A 333 17.24 0.60 -9.47
N ASN A 334 17.42 0.97 -10.75
CA ASN A 334 16.36 0.99 -11.76
C ASN A 334 15.11 1.75 -11.30
N CYS A 335 15.28 2.87 -10.60
CA CYS A 335 14.15 3.70 -10.17
C CYS A 335 13.74 4.65 -11.28
N LEU A 336 12.41 4.81 -11.45
CA LEU A 336 11.83 5.63 -12.51
C LEU A 336 10.94 6.73 -11.93
N ASN A 337 11.09 7.95 -12.43
CA ASN A 337 10.13 9.03 -12.21
C ASN A 337 9.57 9.52 -13.54
N THR A 338 8.23 9.45 -13.69
CA THR A 338 7.47 10.03 -14.82
C THR A 338 6.52 11.13 -14.39
N GLY A 339 6.33 11.32 -13.07
CA GLY A 339 5.49 12.37 -12.51
C GLY A 339 6.23 13.70 -12.36
N ALA A 340 5.57 14.80 -12.68
CA ALA A 340 6.15 16.14 -12.51
C ALA A 340 6.49 16.43 -11.04
N ILE A 341 7.67 17.03 -10.80
CA ILE A 341 8.17 17.37 -9.47
C ILE A 341 8.26 18.88 -9.32
N LYS A 342 7.53 19.42 -8.33
CA LYS A 342 7.52 20.87 -8.08
C LYS A 342 7.82 21.18 -6.61
N SER A 343 8.88 21.97 -6.38
CA SER A 343 9.20 22.58 -5.09
C SER A 343 9.09 24.08 -5.17
N GLU A 344 8.34 24.73 -4.27
CA GLU A 344 8.10 26.15 -4.31
C GLU A 344 8.21 26.79 -2.91
N THR A 345 8.82 27.96 -2.79
CA THR A 345 8.80 28.78 -1.59
C THR A 345 8.72 30.26 -1.93
N SER A 346 7.90 30.99 -1.20
CA SER A 346 7.84 32.44 -1.27
C SER A 346 8.90 33.13 -0.38
N ASN A 347 9.53 32.38 0.52
CA ASN A 347 10.51 32.93 1.45
C ASN A 347 11.90 33.04 0.80
N THR A 348 12.35 34.28 0.58
CA THR A 348 13.62 34.59 -0.08
C THR A 348 14.90 34.21 0.72
N ALA A 349 14.74 33.78 1.97
CA ALA A 349 15.86 33.28 2.78
C ALA A 349 16.10 31.76 2.63
N ASN A 350 15.17 31.03 1.99
CA ASN A 350 15.12 29.58 1.99
C ASN A 350 15.49 28.96 0.64
N TYR A 351 15.59 27.63 0.63
CA TYR A 351 16.04 26.85 -0.49
C TYR A 351 14.98 25.79 -0.85
N PRO A 352 14.24 25.96 -1.96
CA PRO A 352 13.45 24.87 -2.51
C PRO A 352 14.34 23.87 -3.24
N HIS A 353 14.13 22.58 -3.04
CA HIS A 353 14.89 21.51 -3.65
C HIS A 353 13.95 20.55 -4.38
N ALA A 354 14.25 20.23 -5.63
CA ALA A 354 13.48 19.30 -6.44
C ALA A 354 14.41 18.30 -7.15
N GLY A 355 14.16 17.01 -6.97
CA GLY A 355 14.93 15.95 -7.62
C GLY A 355 14.05 14.88 -8.26
N GLY A 356 14.44 14.40 -9.44
CA GLY A 356 13.68 13.33 -10.12
C GLY A 356 13.65 12.03 -9.31
N ILE A 357 14.77 11.68 -8.68
CA ILE A 357 14.90 10.48 -7.85
C ILE A 357 15.08 10.86 -6.38
N ALA A 358 16.07 11.68 -6.03
CA ALA A 358 16.37 12.09 -4.66
C ALA A 358 16.31 13.62 -4.52
N GLY A 359 15.68 14.13 -3.45
CA GLY A 359 15.51 15.57 -3.24
C GLY A 359 16.73 16.22 -2.61
N TYR A 360 17.06 15.83 -1.37
CA TYR A 360 18.12 16.45 -0.58
C TYR A 360 18.89 15.43 0.25
N THR A 361 20.19 15.29 -0.01
CA THR A 361 21.05 14.35 0.70
C THR A 361 21.82 15.06 1.81
N GLN A 362 21.55 14.69 3.06
CA GLN A 362 22.17 15.30 4.24
C GLN A 362 23.45 14.58 4.70
N ASN A 363 24.20 15.24 5.58
CA ASN A 363 25.36 14.63 6.25
C ASN A 363 24.97 13.41 7.10
N GLY A 364 25.94 12.50 7.24
CA GLY A 364 25.80 11.31 8.10
C GLY A 364 25.55 10.01 7.32
N TYR A 365 25.21 10.06 6.05
CA TYR A 365 25.33 8.94 5.12
C TYR A 365 26.74 8.87 4.54
N THR A 366 27.24 7.67 4.30
CA THR A 366 28.57 7.43 3.75
C THR A 366 28.55 7.17 2.25
N VAL A 367 27.48 6.56 1.74
CA VAL A 367 27.36 6.22 0.31
C VAL A 367 25.93 6.42 -0.18
N PHE A 368 25.80 7.06 -1.34
CA PHE A 368 24.61 7.13 -2.16
C PHE A 368 24.91 6.49 -3.52
N GLU A 369 24.20 5.43 -3.87
CA GLU A 369 24.34 4.72 -5.14
C GLU A 369 23.08 4.88 -5.99
N PHE A 370 23.24 5.37 -7.22
CA PHE A 370 22.19 5.52 -8.23
C PHE A 370 22.57 4.70 -9.45
N ILE A 371 21.87 3.60 -9.72
CA ILE A 371 22.20 2.64 -10.76
C ILE A 371 20.97 2.46 -11.66
N GLY A 372 21.11 2.73 -12.96
CA GLY A 372 20.04 2.58 -13.94
C GLY A 372 18.81 3.46 -13.68
N CYS A 373 18.94 4.53 -12.90
CA CYS A 373 17.81 5.39 -12.56
C CYS A 373 17.42 6.31 -13.72
N VAL A 374 16.12 6.47 -13.92
CA VAL A 374 15.56 7.26 -15.03
C VAL A 374 14.61 8.33 -14.51
N ASN A 375 14.81 9.58 -14.95
CA ASN A 375 13.83 10.64 -14.80
C ASN A 375 13.32 11.09 -16.16
N ASN A 376 12.02 10.86 -16.41
CA ASN A 376 11.30 11.27 -17.62
C ASN A 376 10.21 12.30 -17.30
N ALA A 377 10.47 13.20 -16.35
CA ALA A 377 9.50 14.21 -15.96
C ALA A 377 10.15 15.58 -15.78
N GLU A 378 9.35 16.61 -15.89
CA GLU A 378 9.76 17.96 -15.56
C GLU A 378 10.05 18.10 -14.07
N ILE A 379 11.19 18.72 -13.75
CA ILE A 379 11.62 19.05 -12.39
C ILE A 379 11.68 20.56 -12.26
N SER A 380 10.92 21.11 -11.35
CA SER A 380 10.78 22.55 -11.14
C SER A 380 11.03 22.92 -9.68
N SER A 381 11.89 23.93 -9.47
CA SER A 381 12.14 24.53 -8.17
C SER A 381 12.00 26.04 -8.31
N ILE A 382 11.16 26.68 -7.51
CA ILE A 382 10.71 28.06 -7.72
C ILE A 382 10.83 28.88 -6.43
N GLY A 383 11.32 30.10 -6.58
CA GLY A 383 11.45 31.07 -5.48
C GLY A 383 12.65 30.82 -4.58
N GLY A 384 12.62 31.40 -3.38
CA GLY A 384 13.70 31.25 -2.41
C GLY A 384 14.97 32.04 -2.73
N LYS A 385 16.02 31.77 -1.95
CA LYS A 385 17.34 32.39 -2.10
C LYS A 385 18.11 31.82 -3.30
N GLU A 386 17.96 30.52 -3.53
CA GLU A 386 18.62 29.78 -4.60
C GLU A 386 17.76 28.58 -4.98
N VAL A 387 17.51 28.45 -6.25
CA VAL A 387 16.75 27.34 -6.83
C VAL A 387 17.67 26.12 -6.99
N ARG A 388 17.22 24.96 -6.48
CA ARG A 388 17.97 23.70 -6.54
C ARG A 388 17.10 22.61 -7.18
N ALA A 389 17.46 22.29 -8.40
CA ALA A 389 16.75 21.26 -9.18
C ALA A 389 17.76 20.35 -9.88
N GLY A 390 17.45 19.07 -9.97
CA GLY A 390 18.27 18.09 -10.67
C GLY A 390 17.47 16.92 -11.20
N GLY A 391 17.81 16.46 -12.40
CA GLY A 391 17.12 15.35 -13.04
C GLY A 391 17.15 14.06 -12.22
N ILE A 392 18.24 13.78 -11.50
CA ILE A 392 18.37 12.63 -10.58
C ILE A 392 18.36 13.12 -9.14
N VAL A 393 19.29 14.01 -8.73
CA VAL A 393 19.40 14.51 -7.36
C VAL A 393 19.21 16.02 -7.33
N GLY A 394 18.27 16.51 -6.54
CA GLY A 394 17.97 17.94 -6.42
C GLY A 394 19.07 18.72 -5.73
N SER A 395 19.64 18.19 -4.66
CA SER A 395 20.73 18.84 -3.93
C SER A 395 21.57 17.84 -3.13
N VAL A 396 22.88 18.00 -3.21
CA VAL A 396 23.87 17.22 -2.48
C VAL A 396 24.48 18.08 -1.38
N TYR A 397 24.30 17.74 -0.13
CA TYR A 397 24.86 18.45 1.01
C TYR A 397 25.89 17.62 1.80
N ALA A 398 25.82 16.31 1.72
CA ALA A 398 26.75 15.41 2.40
C ALA A 398 28.13 15.44 1.71
N ALA A 399 28.95 16.44 2.02
CA ALA A 399 30.27 16.64 1.40
C ALA A 399 31.25 15.47 1.65
N SER A 400 31.04 14.70 2.72
CA SER A 400 31.84 13.53 3.09
C SER A 400 31.34 12.21 2.51
N ALA A 401 30.15 12.18 1.91
CA ALA A 401 29.59 10.98 1.33
C ALA A 401 30.17 10.70 -0.08
N GLU A 402 30.27 9.42 -0.39
CA GLU A 402 30.56 8.95 -1.74
C GLU A 402 29.26 8.90 -2.54
N TYR A 403 29.27 9.47 -3.75
CA TYR A 403 28.15 9.42 -4.69
C TYR A 403 28.55 8.63 -5.92
N LYS A 404 27.80 7.56 -6.21
CA LYS A 404 28.00 6.72 -7.39
C LYS A 404 26.78 6.83 -8.30
N PHE A 405 27.05 7.23 -9.55
CA PHE A 405 26.03 7.24 -10.60
C PHE A 405 26.49 6.29 -11.71
N ASP A 406 25.67 5.31 -12.03
CA ASP A 406 25.91 4.37 -13.14
C ASP A 406 24.66 4.28 -14.01
N LYS A 407 24.81 4.53 -15.32
CA LYS A 407 23.75 4.42 -16.34
C LYS A 407 22.46 5.20 -16.00
N CYS A 408 22.57 6.29 -15.28
CA CYS A 408 21.42 7.15 -14.98
C CYS A 408 21.08 8.04 -16.18
N ILE A 409 19.79 8.20 -16.47
CA ILE A 409 19.28 8.97 -17.60
C ILE A 409 18.24 9.98 -17.10
N ALA A 410 18.31 11.23 -17.55
CA ALA A 410 17.33 12.24 -17.19
C ALA A 410 17.05 13.21 -18.35
N ILE A 411 15.83 13.76 -18.40
CA ILE A 411 15.58 15.01 -19.12
C ILE A 411 16.07 16.18 -18.24
N GLY A 412 16.65 17.20 -18.89
CA GLY A 412 17.28 18.33 -18.19
C GLY A 412 18.69 18.02 -17.70
N GLU A 413 19.27 18.96 -16.98
CA GLU A 413 20.61 18.78 -16.45
C GLU A 413 20.63 17.78 -15.29
N LEU A 414 21.59 16.84 -15.30
CA LEU A 414 21.88 15.99 -14.14
C LEU A 414 22.53 16.77 -12.99
N LYS A 415 22.86 18.04 -13.22
CA LYS A 415 23.46 18.91 -12.22
C LYS A 415 22.53 19.10 -11.03
N SER A 416 23.01 18.72 -9.86
CA SER A 416 22.57 19.41 -8.68
C SER A 416 23.32 20.76 -8.60
N SER A 417 22.62 21.83 -8.29
CA SER A 417 23.24 23.09 -7.88
C SER A 417 23.90 22.87 -6.52
N CYS A 418 25.02 22.17 -6.46
CA CYS A 418 25.62 21.79 -5.20
C CYS A 418 26.99 22.28 -4.98
N PHE A 419 27.17 22.76 -3.76
CA PHE A 419 28.43 23.07 -3.15
C PHE A 419 29.37 21.86 -3.19
N SER A 420 30.53 22.04 -3.80
CA SER A 420 31.77 21.26 -3.73
C SER A 420 31.65 19.74 -3.50
N LEU A 421 31.26 18.99 -4.52
CA LEU A 421 31.66 17.59 -4.65
C LEU A 421 33.07 17.54 -5.24
N LYS A 422 34.00 16.93 -4.52
CA LYS A 422 35.40 16.81 -4.94
C LYS A 422 35.57 15.96 -6.22
N ASN A 423 34.57 15.14 -6.60
CA ASN A 423 34.60 14.27 -7.77
C ASN A 423 33.27 14.34 -8.60
N LYS A 424 32.67 15.52 -8.65
CA LYS A 424 31.39 15.74 -9.34
C LYS A 424 31.45 15.43 -10.85
N ALA A 425 32.56 15.76 -11.49
CA ALA A 425 32.73 15.55 -12.92
C ALA A 425 32.80 14.07 -13.30
N ASP A 426 33.47 13.23 -12.48
CA ASP A 426 33.64 11.80 -12.76
C ASP A 426 32.36 11.01 -12.50
N ALA A 427 31.62 11.37 -11.44
CA ALA A 427 30.36 10.72 -11.11
C ALA A 427 29.25 10.98 -12.16
N LEU A 428 29.26 12.17 -12.78
CA LEU A 428 28.30 12.54 -13.82
C LEU A 428 28.70 12.06 -15.22
N ALA A 429 29.96 11.72 -15.44
CA ALA A 429 30.48 11.26 -16.75
C ALA A 429 29.87 9.90 -17.19
N THR A 430 29.37 9.10 -16.25
CA THR A 430 28.72 7.81 -16.53
C THR A 430 27.19 7.94 -16.72
N SER A 431 26.65 9.14 -16.61
CA SER A 431 25.21 9.40 -16.71
C SER A 431 24.90 10.23 -17.96
N THR A 432 23.73 10.04 -18.53
CA THR A 432 23.26 10.75 -19.72
C THR A 432 22.23 11.82 -19.34
N ALA A 433 22.57 13.08 -19.56
CA ALA A 433 21.63 14.20 -19.47
C ALA A 433 21.05 14.52 -20.85
N ASN A 434 19.80 14.98 -20.91
CA ASN A 434 19.10 15.30 -22.17
C ASN A 434 19.20 14.18 -23.20
N ALA A 435 18.94 12.95 -22.75
CA ALA A 435 18.99 11.77 -23.58
C ALA A 435 18.06 11.89 -24.79
N ASP A 436 18.47 11.27 -25.90
CA ASP A 436 17.57 11.08 -27.06
C ASP A 436 16.24 10.50 -26.60
N PRO A 437 15.08 11.04 -27.09
CA PRO A 437 13.75 10.57 -26.69
C PRO A 437 13.53 9.08 -26.89
N ALA A 438 14.16 8.46 -27.90
CA ALA A 438 14.04 7.03 -28.13
C ALA A 438 14.80 6.23 -27.08
N VAL A 439 15.99 6.68 -26.69
CA VAL A 439 16.78 6.06 -25.60
C VAL A 439 16.04 6.17 -24.28
N LEU A 440 15.47 7.34 -23.99
CA LEU A 440 14.67 7.58 -22.78
C LEU A 440 13.42 6.69 -22.75
N SER A 441 12.67 6.63 -23.85
CA SER A 441 11.48 5.78 -23.97
C SER A 441 11.82 4.29 -23.78
N ALA A 442 12.93 3.82 -24.32
CA ALA A 442 13.39 2.45 -24.14
C ALA A 442 13.77 2.15 -22.68
N ALA A 443 14.44 3.09 -22.01
CA ALA A 443 14.79 2.97 -20.60
C ALA A 443 13.57 2.93 -19.68
N VAL A 444 12.55 3.77 -19.93
CA VAL A 444 11.27 3.75 -19.22
C VAL A 444 10.60 2.38 -19.35
N LYS A 445 10.41 1.89 -20.58
CA LYS A 445 9.80 0.58 -20.83
C LYS A 445 10.59 -0.58 -20.18
N ALA A 446 11.91 -0.49 -20.16
CA ALA A 446 12.74 -1.52 -19.54
C ALA A 446 12.51 -1.59 -18.02
N ILE A 447 12.33 -0.45 -17.33
CA ILE A 447 12.03 -0.44 -15.89
C ILE A 447 10.58 -0.89 -15.63
N GLU A 448 9.61 -0.40 -16.40
CA GLU A 448 8.20 -0.83 -16.27
C GLU A 448 8.07 -2.36 -16.42
N ALA A 449 8.86 -2.98 -17.30
CA ALA A 449 8.86 -4.43 -17.49
C ALA A 449 9.45 -5.23 -16.31
N LEU A 450 10.11 -4.57 -15.34
CA LEU A 450 10.62 -5.22 -14.12
C LEU A 450 9.55 -5.38 -13.04
N ILE A 451 8.44 -4.68 -13.15
CA ILE A 451 7.33 -4.79 -12.20
C ILE A 451 6.56 -6.08 -12.50
N LYS A 452 6.56 -6.99 -11.55
CA LYS A 452 5.89 -8.30 -11.66
C LYS A 452 5.33 -8.68 -10.30
N ASP A 453 4.21 -9.39 -10.32
CA ASP A 453 3.65 -9.95 -9.10
C ASP A 453 4.68 -10.83 -8.39
N SER A 454 4.77 -10.66 -7.09
CA SER A 454 5.67 -11.46 -6.25
C SER A 454 5.00 -12.78 -5.89
N THR A 455 5.78 -13.86 -5.94
CA THR A 455 5.42 -15.16 -5.39
C THR A 455 6.05 -15.39 -4.02
N ALA A 456 6.55 -14.32 -3.38
CA ALA A 456 7.17 -14.43 -2.08
C ALA A 456 6.19 -14.92 -1.01
N THR A 457 6.71 -15.69 -0.07
CA THR A 457 5.97 -16.17 1.11
C THR A 457 6.25 -15.27 2.32
N ILE A 458 5.35 -15.30 3.29
CA ILE A 458 5.57 -14.70 4.61
C ILE A 458 5.52 -15.82 5.64
N ALA A 459 6.56 -15.99 6.43
CA ALA A 459 6.70 -17.08 7.41
C ALA A 459 6.50 -18.48 6.78
N GLY A 460 6.91 -18.66 5.52
CA GLY A 460 6.73 -19.91 4.77
C GLY A 460 5.30 -20.17 4.29
N PHE A 461 4.35 -19.27 4.59
CA PHE A 461 2.97 -19.36 4.13
C PHE A 461 2.85 -18.80 2.71
N ASP A 462 2.29 -19.60 1.79
CA ASP A 462 1.97 -19.15 0.44
C ASP A 462 0.72 -18.27 0.47
N THR A 463 0.93 -16.98 0.50
CA THR A 463 -0.14 -15.98 0.63
C THR A 463 -1.04 -15.86 -0.61
N SER A 464 -0.70 -16.54 -1.71
CA SER A 464 -1.51 -16.54 -2.95
C SER A 464 -2.52 -17.70 -3.01
N LYS A 465 -2.44 -18.65 -2.10
CA LYS A 465 -3.34 -19.81 -2.07
C LYS A 465 -4.51 -19.57 -1.13
N GLY A 466 -5.70 -19.86 -1.63
CA GLY A 466 -6.91 -19.94 -0.82
C GLY A 466 -6.85 -21.11 0.17
N VAL A 467 -7.76 -21.10 1.14
CA VAL A 467 -7.99 -22.26 2.03
C VAL A 467 -8.36 -23.46 1.16
N PRO A 468 -7.72 -24.64 1.32
CA PRO A 468 -8.22 -25.85 0.70
C PRO A 468 -9.71 -26.02 1.03
N ALA A 469 -10.54 -26.33 0.03
CA ALA A 469 -11.94 -26.59 0.28
C ALA A 469 -12.06 -27.57 1.47
N PRO A 470 -12.94 -27.32 2.47
CA PRO A 470 -13.09 -28.23 3.59
C PRO A 470 -13.34 -29.62 3.01
N VAL A 471 -12.52 -30.57 3.41
CA VAL A 471 -12.76 -31.99 3.06
C VAL A 471 -14.09 -32.31 3.69
N VAL A 472 -15.14 -32.33 2.87
CA VAL A 472 -16.45 -32.85 3.31
C VAL A 472 -16.16 -34.29 3.71
N PRO A 473 -16.36 -34.69 4.97
CA PRO A 473 -16.16 -36.08 5.34
C PRO A 473 -17.02 -36.91 4.37
N GLU A 474 -16.39 -37.84 3.65
CA GLU A 474 -17.15 -38.82 2.87
C GLU A 474 -18.20 -39.36 3.81
N THR A 475 -19.48 -39.02 3.55
CA THR A 475 -20.58 -39.70 4.20
C THR A 475 -20.42 -41.14 3.82
N THR A 476 -19.90 -41.96 4.75
CA THR A 476 -19.97 -43.41 4.63
C THR A 476 -21.42 -43.78 4.40
N GLU A 477 -21.74 -44.10 3.16
CA GLU A 477 -23.02 -44.68 2.81
C GLU A 477 -23.24 -45.87 3.75
N PRO A 478 -24.36 -45.92 4.48
CA PRO A 478 -24.66 -47.11 5.26
C PRO A 478 -24.77 -48.30 4.30
N ALA A 479 -24.12 -49.40 4.66
CA ALA A 479 -24.10 -50.62 3.88
C ALA A 479 -25.54 -51.00 3.48
N PRO A 480 -25.77 -51.48 2.23
CA PRO A 480 -27.11 -51.80 1.77
C PRO A 480 -27.70 -52.94 2.61
N GLU A 481 -28.83 -52.71 3.27
CA GLU A 481 -29.65 -53.75 3.86
C GLU A 481 -30.16 -54.68 2.75
N THR A 482 -29.85 -55.95 2.89
CA THR A 482 -30.38 -57.03 2.05
C THR A 482 -31.85 -57.18 2.34
N THR A 483 -32.73 -56.73 1.44
CA THR A 483 -34.15 -57.10 1.43
C THR A 483 -34.47 -58.02 0.28
N GLU A 484 -35.14 -59.13 0.64
CA GLU A 484 -35.72 -60.19 -0.21
C GLU A 484 -36.61 -59.63 -1.33
N PRO A 485 -36.72 -60.34 -2.47
CA PRO A 485 -37.53 -59.89 -3.60
C PRO A 485 -39.02 -60.18 -3.44
N ALA A 486 -39.91 -59.28 -3.78
CA ALA A 486 -41.34 -59.48 -3.98
C ALA A 486 -41.76 -59.07 -5.40
N PRO A 487 -42.86 -59.54 -5.95
CA PRO A 487 -43.00 -60.10 -7.29
C PRO A 487 -43.43 -59.08 -8.36
N GLU A 488 -43.17 -59.49 -9.63
CA GLU A 488 -43.57 -58.86 -10.88
C GLU A 488 -45.10 -58.53 -10.98
N THR A 489 -45.38 -57.33 -11.55
CA THR A 489 -46.59 -57.07 -12.31
C THR A 489 -46.32 -56.12 -13.48
N THR A 490 -46.63 -56.71 -14.63
CA THR A 490 -46.81 -56.28 -16.00
C THR A 490 -47.10 -54.81 -16.33
N GLU A 491 -46.43 -54.37 -17.42
CA GLU A 491 -46.75 -53.21 -18.27
C GLU A 491 -48.18 -53.22 -18.84
N PRO A 492 -48.74 -52.09 -19.33
CA PRO A 492 -48.55 -51.78 -20.75
C PRO A 492 -48.38 -50.29 -21.17
N SER A 493 -47.56 -50.17 -22.17
CA SER A 493 -47.50 -49.32 -23.37
C SER A 493 -48.23 -47.97 -23.52
N GLN A 494 -47.47 -47.07 -24.18
CA GLN A 494 -47.83 -46.03 -25.18
C GLN A 494 -48.47 -44.72 -24.71
N SER A 495 -47.86 -43.58 -25.01
CA SER A 495 -47.83 -42.81 -26.27
C SER A 495 -47.24 -41.43 -26.02
N GLU A 496 -46.43 -40.97 -26.98
CA GLU A 496 -46.08 -39.54 -27.17
C GLU A 496 -47.34 -38.73 -27.57
N PRO A 497 -47.32 -37.38 -27.33
CA PRO A 497 -46.84 -36.46 -28.34
C PRO A 497 -46.25 -35.13 -27.82
N THR A 498 -45.24 -34.69 -28.56
CA THR A 498 -44.96 -33.36 -29.13
C THR A 498 -45.48 -32.09 -28.45
N GLY A 499 -44.57 -31.14 -28.31
CA GLY A 499 -44.83 -29.72 -28.41
C GLY A 499 -44.45 -28.89 -27.19
N ASP A 500 -43.50 -28.01 -27.38
CA ASP A 500 -43.36 -26.67 -26.87
C ASP A 500 -41.95 -26.32 -26.39
N SER A 501 -41.01 -26.39 -27.37
CA SER A 501 -39.66 -25.73 -27.20
C SER A 501 -39.64 -24.24 -27.58
N PHE A 502 -40.80 -23.60 -27.86
CA PHE A 502 -40.83 -22.24 -28.38
C PHE A 502 -41.03 -21.12 -27.36
N VAL A 503 -41.41 -21.41 -26.12
CA VAL A 503 -41.75 -20.38 -25.12
C VAL A 503 -40.51 -19.90 -24.32
N ILE A 504 -39.46 -20.70 -24.22
CA ILE A 504 -38.28 -20.33 -23.40
C ILE A 504 -37.37 -19.31 -24.10
N PHE A 505 -37.33 -19.30 -25.46
CA PHE A 505 -36.52 -18.35 -26.20
C PHE A 505 -37.12 -16.93 -26.28
N ALA A 506 -38.43 -16.78 -26.10
CA ALA A 506 -39.10 -15.48 -26.15
C ALA A 506 -38.91 -14.63 -24.90
N VAL A 507 -38.67 -15.24 -23.74
CA VAL A 507 -38.48 -14.52 -22.45
C VAL A 507 -37.05 -14.02 -22.31
N ILE A 508 -36.05 -14.73 -22.83
CA ILE A 508 -34.63 -14.29 -22.78
C ILE A 508 -34.39 -13.15 -23.78
N ALA A 509 -35.08 -13.12 -24.93
CA ALA A 509 -34.97 -12.06 -25.90
C ALA A 509 -35.63 -10.74 -25.42
N ALA A 510 -36.68 -10.80 -24.60
CA ALA A 510 -37.35 -9.60 -24.07
C ALA A 510 -36.55 -8.87 -23.00
N VAL A 511 -35.78 -9.59 -22.17
CA VAL A 511 -34.96 -8.99 -21.12
C VAL A 511 -33.69 -8.33 -21.69
N SER A 512 -33.12 -8.88 -22.76
CA SER A 512 -31.96 -8.28 -23.45
C SER A 512 -32.29 -7.01 -24.23
N LEU A 513 -33.51 -6.86 -24.76
CA LEU A 513 -33.94 -5.67 -25.48
C LEU A 513 -34.24 -4.47 -24.57
N ILE A 514 -34.66 -4.71 -23.32
CA ILE A 514 -34.92 -3.65 -22.32
C ILE A 514 -33.60 -3.07 -21.82
N GLY A 515 -32.56 -3.91 -21.64
CA GLY A 515 -31.22 -3.46 -21.22
C GLY A 515 -30.52 -2.56 -22.22
N VAL A 516 -30.66 -2.84 -23.53
CA VAL A 516 -30.03 -2.05 -24.59
C VAL A 516 -30.73 -0.69 -24.80
N ALA A 517 -32.04 -0.61 -24.61
CA ALA A 517 -32.79 0.65 -24.71
C ALA A 517 -32.48 1.63 -23.55
N ALA A 518 -32.16 1.13 -22.37
CA ALA A 518 -31.79 1.95 -21.22
C ALA A 518 -30.39 2.57 -21.35
N VAL A 519 -29.46 1.88 -22.03
CA VAL A 519 -28.10 2.39 -22.27
C VAL A 519 -28.04 3.40 -23.40
N ALA A 520 -28.89 3.23 -24.45
CA ALA A 520 -28.95 4.18 -25.58
C ALA A 520 -29.54 5.54 -25.16
N LYS A 521 -30.49 5.57 -24.23
CA LYS A 521 -31.15 6.82 -23.76
C LYS A 521 -30.28 7.66 -22.82
N ARG A 522 -29.14 7.16 -22.36
CA ARG A 522 -28.18 7.87 -21.47
C ARG A 522 -27.04 8.55 -22.24
N ARG A 523 -27.00 8.40 -23.58
CA ARG A 523 -25.98 9.04 -24.45
C ARG A 523 -26.48 10.26 -25.23
N GLU A 524 -27.75 10.64 -25.05
CA GLU A 524 -28.35 11.80 -25.73
C GLU A 524 -28.84 12.91 -24.77
N ASN A 525 -28.38 12.93 -23.49
CA ASN A 525 -28.61 14.10 -22.63
C ASN A 525 -27.31 14.48 -21.93
#